data_2953401035d94ff10672a1a8d77da02f
#
_entry.id   2953401035d94ff10672a1a8d77da02f
#
_cell.length_a   1.000
_cell.length_b   1.000
_cell.length_c   1.000
_cell.angle_alpha   90.00
_cell.angle_beta   90.00
_cell.angle_gamma   90.00
#
_symmetry.space_group_name_H-M   'P 1'
#
loop_
_entity.id
_entity.type
_entity.pdbx_description
1 polymer ?
#
loop_
_entity_poly.entity_id
_entity_poly.type
_entity_poly.pdbx_seq_one_letter_code
_entity_poly.pdbx_strand_id
1 'polypeptide(L)'
;SRGLGEVYKRQVHFPVDVHSDEATFDIQFGNVTRKLHTNTSWDQARFEVCGHKWADISEGSYGVSLMNDCKYGYSMKNRVMTQTLIKSGTEPNLTADQEEHFFTYSLYPHAGTWREAGTEQEALNLNVPAKAVAGAAEKDRMEFLSVDKRDVVLETVKKAEDGDGVIVRLYEVENARTKVTLHCAEAIASAEETDLLENPIEGALGVKENEIELTIKPYEIRTIRIRTAK
;
A
#
# COMPACT_ATOMS: atom_id res chain seq x y z
N SER A 1 9.73 14.13 32.40
CA SER A 1 9.14 15.41 32.74
C SER A 1 7.64 15.26 32.85
N ARG A 2 7.03 15.91 33.81
CA ARG A 2 5.58 15.91 34.03
C ARG A 2 5.07 17.35 33.91
N GLY A 3 4.57 17.69 32.72
CA GLY A 3 3.90 18.95 32.44
C GLY A 3 2.47 18.73 31.97
N LEU A 4 1.62 19.71 32.04
CA LEU A 4 0.30 19.70 31.41
C LEU A 4 0.46 19.52 29.89
N GLY A 5 -0.02 18.38 29.38
CA GLY A 5 0.06 18.06 27.95
C GLY A 5 1.36 17.35 27.52
N GLU A 6 2.08 16.72 28.43
CA GLU A 6 3.25 15.92 28.05
C GLU A 6 2.87 14.74 27.17
N VAL A 7 3.40 14.77 25.95
CA VAL A 7 3.29 13.71 24.98
C VAL A 7 4.59 12.91 25.03
N TYR A 8 4.49 11.64 25.37
CA TYR A 8 5.60 10.72 25.19
C TYR A 8 5.75 10.43 23.70
N LYS A 9 6.89 10.82 23.12
CA LYS A 9 7.18 10.56 21.69
C LYS A 9 8.43 9.72 21.55
N ARG A 10 8.32 8.60 20.83
CA ARG A 10 9.42 7.76 20.38
C ARG A 10 9.48 7.76 18.88
N GLN A 11 10.66 7.95 18.35
CA GLN A 11 10.91 7.97 16.91
C GLN A 11 12.19 7.18 16.59
N VAL A 12 12.24 6.59 15.39
CA VAL A 12 13.49 6.14 14.79
C VAL A 12 13.93 7.15 13.74
N HIS A 13 15.23 7.30 13.58
CA HIS A 13 15.84 8.24 12.66
C HIS A 13 16.87 7.52 11.80
N PHE A 14 16.74 7.68 10.48
CA PHE A 14 17.67 7.11 9.50
C PHE A 14 18.28 8.23 8.68
N PRO A 15 19.54 8.63 8.95
CA PRO A 15 20.27 9.50 8.04
C PRO A 15 20.49 8.78 6.71
N VAL A 16 20.11 9.43 5.61
CA VAL A 16 20.23 8.90 4.25
C VAL A 16 20.91 9.94 3.35
N ASP A 17 21.84 9.49 2.52
CA ASP A 17 22.53 10.38 1.59
C ASP A 17 21.84 10.37 0.22
N VAL A 18 20.62 10.89 0.19
CA VAL A 18 19.79 11.04 -1.00
C VAL A 18 19.49 12.51 -1.25
N HIS A 19 19.66 12.97 -2.47
CA HIS A 19 19.48 14.36 -2.88
C HIS A 19 18.13 14.53 -3.58
N SER A 20 17.11 14.92 -2.81
CA SER A 20 15.77 15.19 -3.33
C SER A 20 15.10 16.32 -2.57
N ASP A 21 14.27 17.10 -3.27
CA ASP A 21 13.42 18.15 -2.69
C ASP A 21 11.99 17.70 -2.43
N GLU A 22 11.72 16.42 -2.68
CA GLU A 22 10.43 15.80 -2.44
C GLU A 22 10.55 14.36 -1.97
N ALA A 23 9.51 13.86 -1.31
CA ALA A 23 9.35 12.49 -0.91
C ALA A 23 7.94 11.99 -1.20
N THR A 24 7.80 10.70 -1.47
CA THR A 24 6.52 10.05 -1.73
C THR A 24 6.10 9.22 -0.53
N PHE A 25 4.83 9.27 -0.20
CA PHE A 25 4.24 8.58 0.95
C PHE A 25 3.05 7.75 0.48
N ASP A 26 3.00 6.52 0.88
CA ASP A 26 1.83 5.67 0.70
C ASP A 26 0.62 6.25 1.45
N ILE A 27 -0.52 6.21 0.81
CA ILE A 27 -1.84 6.52 1.37
C ILE A 27 -2.85 5.46 0.90
N GLN A 28 -4.10 5.56 1.35
CA GLN A 28 -5.14 4.61 0.93
C GLN A 28 -5.28 4.59 -0.60
N PHE A 29 -5.11 3.42 -1.19
CA PHE A 29 -5.25 3.16 -2.63
C PHE A 29 -4.41 4.09 -3.53
N GLY A 30 -3.19 4.40 -3.10
CA GLY A 30 -2.30 5.24 -3.87
C GLY A 30 -1.18 5.86 -3.04
N ASN A 31 -0.66 6.97 -3.51
CA ASN A 31 0.43 7.68 -2.85
C ASN A 31 0.32 9.19 -3.07
N VAL A 32 1.09 9.94 -2.30
CA VAL A 32 1.18 11.40 -2.39
C VAL A 32 2.62 11.84 -2.28
N THR A 33 3.04 12.70 -3.21
CA THR A 33 4.36 13.35 -3.17
C THR A 33 4.25 14.66 -2.42
N ARG A 34 5.20 14.91 -1.50
CA ARG A 34 5.27 16.14 -0.70
C ARG A 34 6.64 16.77 -0.82
N LYS A 35 6.68 18.11 -0.92
CA LYS A 35 7.92 18.86 -0.91
C LYS A 35 8.57 18.86 0.48
N LEU A 36 9.90 18.79 0.51
CA LEU A 36 10.69 18.71 1.74
C LEU A 36 11.27 20.06 2.19
N HIS A 37 11.18 21.10 1.35
CA HIS A 37 11.63 22.45 1.72
C HIS A 37 10.77 23.06 2.85
N THR A 38 11.32 24.04 3.54
CA THR A 38 10.68 24.76 4.66
C THR A 38 10.66 26.27 4.41
N ASN A 39 10.36 26.68 3.17
CA ASN A 39 10.46 28.06 2.72
C ASN A 39 9.36 28.97 3.29
N THR A 40 8.23 28.40 3.66
CA THR A 40 7.10 29.13 4.21
C THR A 40 6.75 28.66 5.62
N SER A 41 5.97 29.46 6.35
CA SER A 41 5.46 29.06 7.66
C SER A 41 4.55 27.82 7.59
N TRP A 42 3.84 27.63 6.48
CA TRP A 42 3.06 26.43 6.20
C TRP A 42 3.96 25.19 6.07
N ASP A 43 5.10 25.31 5.38
CA ASP A 43 6.04 24.20 5.24
C ASP A 43 6.70 23.86 6.57
N GLN A 44 7.01 24.89 7.38
CA GLN A 44 7.57 24.71 8.72
C GLN A 44 6.57 24.00 9.65
N ALA A 45 5.28 24.33 9.56
CA ALA A 45 4.22 23.68 10.35
C ALA A 45 4.02 22.20 10.00
N ARG A 46 4.38 21.77 8.79
CA ARG A 46 4.39 20.36 8.38
C ARG A 46 5.62 19.61 8.87
N PHE A 47 5.86 19.60 10.17
CA PHE A 47 7.00 18.92 10.78
C PHE A 47 6.85 17.39 10.81
N GLU A 48 5.63 16.88 10.71
CA GLU A 48 5.30 15.47 10.63
C GLU A 48 4.07 15.29 9.73
N VAL A 49 4.10 14.26 8.89
CA VAL A 49 3.05 13.98 7.91
C VAL A 49 2.59 12.53 8.02
N CYS A 50 1.36 12.28 7.59
CA CYS A 50 0.82 10.93 7.53
C CYS A 50 1.31 10.21 6.27
N GLY A 51 1.72 8.97 6.44
CA GLY A 51 1.91 7.95 5.41
C GLY A 51 1.48 6.62 5.99
N HIS A 52 1.29 5.60 5.15
CA HIS A 52 0.87 4.28 5.63
C HIS A 52 2.01 3.28 5.55
N LYS A 53 1.93 2.34 4.61
CA LYS A 53 2.85 1.21 4.53
C LYS A 53 4.30 1.61 4.28
N TRP A 54 4.51 2.71 3.55
CA TRP A 54 5.86 3.15 3.19
C TRP A 54 5.96 4.66 2.97
N ALA A 55 7.19 5.14 3.04
CA ALA A 55 7.59 6.46 2.59
C ALA A 55 8.94 6.35 1.90
N ASP A 56 9.15 7.07 0.81
CA ASP A 56 10.33 7.00 -0.03
C ASP A 56 10.94 8.36 -0.32
N ILE A 57 12.25 8.39 -0.36
CA ILE A 57 13.04 9.49 -0.90
C ILE A 57 13.99 8.93 -1.95
N SER A 58 13.88 9.43 -3.18
CA SER A 58 14.71 8.98 -4.31
C SER A 58 15.35 10.15 -5.05
N GLU A 59 16.53 9.89 -5.59
CA GLU A 59 17.18 10.68 -6.62
C GLU A 59 17.22 9.88 -7.93
N GLY A 60 17.93 10.37 -8.97
CA GLY A 60 17.85 9.77 -10.30
C GLY A 60 18.29 8.30 -10.43
N SER A 61 19.14 7.80 -9.54
CA SER A 61 19.71 6.45 -9.63
C SER A 61 19.65 5.64 -8.35
N TYR A 62 19.24 6.26 -7.25
CA TYR A 62 19.22 5.64 -5.93
C TYR A 62 18.10 6.20 -5.07
N GLY A 63 17.55 5.38 -4.21
CA GLY A 63 16.55 5.78 -3.25
C GLY A 63 16.55 4.91 -2.01
N VAL A 64 15.81 5.36 -1.02
CA VAL A 64 15.59 4.63 0.22
C VAL A 64 14.12 4.73 0.61
N SER A 65 13.50 3.57 0.77
CA SER A 65 12.15 3.49 1.30
C SER A 65 12.18 3.04 2.78
N LEU A 66 11.35 3.66 3.59
CA LEU A 66 11.10 3.26 4.97
C LEU A 66 9.70 2.66 5.04
N MET A 67 9.62 1.37 5.30
CA MET A 67 8.38 0.59 5.32
C MET A 67 8.02 0.22 6.75
N ASN A 68 6.73 0.03 7.02
CA ASN A 68 6.24 -0.44 8.33
C ASN A 68 4.87 -1.13 8.23
N ASP A 69 4.46 -1.75 9.34
CA ASP A 69 3.20 -2.50 9.45
C ASP A 69 2.06 -1.75 10.15
N CYS A 70 2.33 -0.68 10.92
CA CYS A 70 1.29 -0.05 11.74
C CYS A 70 1.58 1.38 12.22
N LYS A 71 2.61 2.06 11.68
CA LYS A 71 3.00 3.41 12.13
C LYS A 71 2.85 4.43 11.01
N TYR A 72 2.14 5.51 11.26
CA TYR A 72 1.66 6.45 10.22
C TYR A 72 2.26 7.85 10.30
N GLY A 73 3.12 8.13 11.27
CA GLY A 73 3.78 9.43 11.42
C GLY A 73 5.18 9.44 10.83
N TYR A 74 5.40 10.25 9.79
CA TYR A 74 6.68 10.38 9.10
C TYR A 74 7.18 11.82 9.10
N SER A 75 8.49 11.98 9.09
CA SER A 75 9.16 13.23 8.78
C SER A 75 10.40 12.97 7.93
N MET A 76 10.62 13.81 6.95
CA MET A 76 11.83 13.79 6.12
C MET A 76 12.42 15.19 6.07
N LYS A 77 13.38 15.46 6.94
CA LYS A 77 14.06 16.75 7.05
C LYS A 77 15.56 16.56 7.12
N ASN A 78 16.29 17.44 6.45
CA ASN A 78 17.76 17.44 6.49
C ASN A 78 18.39 16.08 6.16
N ARG A 79 17.85 15.37 5.17
CA ARG A 79 18.27 14.00 4.80
C ARG A 79 18.13 12.96 5.93
N VAL A 80 17.19 13.16 6.84
CA VAL A 80 16.87 12.19 7.87
C VAL A 80 15.42 11.72 7.67
N MET A 81 15.27 10.45 7.39
CA MET A 81 13.96 9.78 7.41
C MET A 81 13.61 9.45 8.86
N THR A 82 12.46 9.91 9.30
CA THR A 82 12.02 9.70 10.67
C THR A 82 10.65 9.05 10.67
N GLN A 83 10.47 8.03 11.52
CA GLN A 83 9.18 7.43 11.78
C GLN A 83 8.84 7.55 13.25
N THR A 84 7.61 7.99 13.53
CA THR A 84 7.06 8.04 14.89
C THR A 84 6.51 6.68 15.25
N LEU A 85 7.07 6.09 16.29
CA LEU A 85 6.69 4.76 16.77
C LEU A 85 5.60 4.85 17.84
N ILE A 86 5.71 5.80 18.74
CA ILE A 86 4.75 6.05 19.83
C ILE A 86 4.60 7.56 20.02
N LYS A 87 3.37 8.01 20.17
CA LYS A 87 3.03 9.37 20.56
C LYS A 87 1.83 9.31 21.51
N SER A 88 2.12 9.20 22.80
CA SER A 88 1.13 9.05 23.86
C SER A 88 0.77 10.39 24.47
N GLY A 89 -0.51 10.72 24.48
CA GLY A 89 -1.04 11.85 25.26
C GLY A 89 -1.38 11.44 26.70
N THR A 90 -1.51 12.41 27.57
CA THR A 90 -1.96 12.21 28.95
C THR A 90 -3.45 12.50 29.13
N GLU A 91 -4.10 13.09 28.15
CA GLU A 91 -5.53 13.41 28.14
C GLU A 91 -6.20 12.82 26.89
N PRO A 92 -7.40 12.27 27.00
CA PRO A 92 -8.23 12.08 28.21
C PRO A 92 -7.82 10.87 29.07
N ASN A 93 -6.87 10.03 28.61
CA ASN A 93 -6.41 8.84 29.32
C ASN A 93 -4.98 9.05 29.84
N LEU A 94 -4.83 9.10 31.16
CA LEU A 94 -3.54 9.28 31.83
C LEU A 94 -2.56 8.09 31.64
N THR A 95 -3.07 6.93 31.23
CA THR A 95 -2.29 5.71 31.03
C THR A 95 -2.26 5.29 29.56
N ALA A 96 -2.55 6.20 28.63
CA ALA A 96 -2.51 5.92 27.20
C ALA A 96 -1.15 5.36 26.79
N ASP A 97 -1.16 4.28 25.99
CA ASP A 97 0.01 3.61 25.44
C ASP A 97 1.05 3.14 26.47
N GLN A 98 0.66 2.94 27.73
CA GLN A 98 1.54 2.41 28.80
C GLN A 98 1.50 0.88 28.84
N GLU A 99 1.69 0.25 27.70
CA GLU A 99 1.68 -1.20 27.54
C GLU A 99 2.83 -1.64 26.62
N GLU A 100 2.94 -2.93 26.37
CA GLU A 100 3.91 -3.49 25.44
C GLU A 100 3.45 -3.26 24.00
N HIS A 101 4.36 -2.76 23.15
CA HIS A 101 4.09 -2.44 21.77
C HIS A 101 4.90 -3.33 20.83
N PHE A 102 4.24 -3.93 19.85
CA PHE A 102 4.85 -4.70 18.77
C PHE A 102 4.64 -3.97 17.44
N PHE A 103 5.70 -3.77 16.71
CA PHE A 103 5.66 -3.18 15.37
C PHE A 103 6.92 -3.57 14.61
N THR A 104 6.79 -3.61 13.28
CA THR A 104 7.88 -3.90 12.37
C THR A 104 8.11 -2.70 11.45
N TYR A 105 9.36 -2.34 11.24
CA TYR A 105 9.76 -1.41 10.19
C TYR A 105 10.97 -1.96 9.44
N SER A 106 11.11 -1.57 8.18
CA SER A 106 12.20 -2.02 7.31
C SER A 106 12.76 -0.83 6.54
N LEU A 107 14.07 -0.75 6.48
CA LEU A 107 14.77 0.19 5.61
C LEU A 107 15.14 -0.55 4.32
N TYR A 108 14.72 -0.03 3.19
CA TYR A 108 14.88 -0.61 1.87
C TYR A 108 15.65 0.33 0.94
N PRO A 109 17.00 0.26 0.92
CA PRO A 109 17.80 0.94 -0.10
C PRO A 109 17.61 0.27 -1.46
N HIS A 110 17.49 1.07 -2.52
CA HIS A 110 17.21 0.54 -3.85
C HIS A 110 17.85 1.38 -4.97
N ALA A 111 18.00 0.78 -6.14
CA ALA A 111 18.39 1.49 -7.35
C ALA A 111 17.16 2.18 -7.97
N GLY A 112 17.36 3.34 -8.57
CA GLY A 112 16.32 4.11 -9.23
C GLY A 112 15.26 4.66 -8.27
N THR A 113 14.06 4.82 -8.78
CA THR A 113 12.89 5.33 -8.05
C THR A 113 12.14 4.22 -7.32
N TRP A 114 11.26 4.59 -6.39
CA TRP A 114 10.38 3.65 -5.69
C TRP A 114 9.53 2.78 -6.64
N ARG A 115 9.15 3.34 -7.82
CA ARG A 115 8.42 2.58 -8.85
C ARG A 115 9.27 1.48 -9.45
N GLU A 116 10.49 1.82 -9.87
CA GLU A 116 11.43 0.87 -10.47
C GLU A 116 11.82 -0.22 -9.49
N ALA A 117 11.96 0.14 -8.23
CA ALA A 117 12.29 -0.77 -7.13
C ALA A 117 11.11 -1.65 -6.67
N GLY A 118 9.88 -1.33 -7.06
CA GLY A 118 8.70 -2.07 -6.62
C GLY A 118 8.40 -1.90 -5.13
N THR A 119 8.67 -0.73 -4.56
CA THR A 119 8.48 -0.45 -3.13
C THR A 119 7.07 -0.78 -2.62
N GLU A 120 6.03 -0.52 -3.41
CA GLU A 120 4.66 -0.90 -3.04
C GLU A 120 4.53 -2.41 -2.81
N GLN A 121 5.11 -3.24 -3.69
CA GLN A 121 5.05 -4.69 -3.56
C GLN A 121 5.84 -5.19 -2.34
N GLU A 122 7.01 -4.61 -2.08
CA GLU A 122 7.81 -4.97 -0.90
C GLU A 122 7.10 -4.55 0.41
N ALA A 123 6.46 -3.41 0.41
CA ALA A 123 5.66 -2.96 1.55
C ALA A 123 4.42 -3.85 1.77
N LEU A 124 3.78 -4.33 0.71
CA LEU A 124 2.71 -5.32 0.80
C LEU A 124 3.23 -6.66 1.36
N ASN A 125 4.38 -7.13 0.93
CA ASN A 125 5.00 -8.35 1.45
C ASN A 125 5.30 -8.24 2.96
N LEU A 126 5.72 -7.06 3.44
CA LEU A 126 5.91 -6.80 4.86
C LEU A 126 4.60 -6.84 5.65
N ASN A 127 3.51 -6.29 5.08
CA ASN A 127 2.21 -6.16 5.75
C ASN A 127 1.36 -7.44 5.66
N VAL A 128 1.57 -8.25 4.63
CA VAL A 128 0.87 -9.52 4.40
C VAL A 128 1.91 -10.63 4.23
N PRO A 129 2.58 -11.03 5.32
CA PRO A 129 3.64 -12.03 5.25
C PRO A 129 3.10 -13.40 4.86
N ALA A 130 3.88 -14.14 4.09
CA ALA A 130 3.56 -15.50 3.70
C ALA A 130 3.41 -16.42 4.92
N LYS A 131 2.40 -17.28 4.88
CA LYS A 131 2.18 -18.29 5.93
C LYS A 131 2.80 -19.63 5.49
N ALA A 132 3.71 -20.15 6.31
CA ALA A 132 4.26 -21.48 6.13
C ALA A 132 3.39 -22.53 6.84
N VAL A 133 3.01 -23.59 6.13
CA VAL A 133 2.23 -24.70 6.67
C VAL A 133 2.97 -25.99 6.37
N ALA A 134 3.13 -26.86 7.37
CA ALA A 134 3.73 -28.18 7.19
C ALA A 134 2.77 -29.08 6.41
N GLY A 135 3.26 -29.76 5.39
CA GLY A 135 2.45 -30.68 4.57
C GLY A 135 3.16 -31.05 3.27
N ALA A 136 2.53 -31.91 2.49
CA ALA A 136 2.94 -32.22 1.12
C ALA A 136 2.06 -31.42 0.15
N ALA A 137 2.65 -30.76 -0.82
CA ALA A 137 1.95 -30.09 -1.89
C ALA A 137 1.89 -31.01 -3.12
N GLU A 138 0.74 -31.09 -3.77
CA GLU A 138 0.58 -31.82 -5.05
C GLU A 138 1.20 -31.08 -6.23
N LYS A 139 1.33 -29.74 -6.10
CA LYS A 139 1.91 -28.86 -7.11
C LYS A 139 2.94 -27.91 -6.47
N ASP A 140 4.01 -27.65 -7.17
CA ASP A 140 5.06 -26.70 -6.73
C ASP A 140 4.55 -25.24 -6.67
N ARG A 141 3.58 -24.90 -7.50
CA ARG A 141 2.95 -23.60 -7.57
C ARG A 141 1.48 -23.71 -7.96
N MET A 142 0.64 -22.94 -7.27
CA MET A 142 -0.75 -22.74 -7.63
C MET A 142 -1.09 -21.26 -7.49
N GLU A 143 -1.72 -20.68 -8.50
CA GLU A 143 -2.11 -19.29 -8.55
C GLU A 143 -3.58 -19.24 -8.97
N PHE A 144 -4.44 -18.69 -8.13
CA PHE A 144 -5.88 -18.62 -8.43
C PHE A 144 -6.21 -17.41 -9.29
N LEU A 145 -5.67 -16.25 -8.93
CA LEU A 145 -5.82 -14.99 -9.65
C LEU A 145 -4.48 -14.27 -9.71
N SER A 146 -4.18 -13.65 -10.84
CA SER A 146 -3.02 -12.79 -11.01
C SER A 146 -3.26 -11.66 -12.00
N VAL A 147 -2.42 -10.65 -11.95
CA VAL A 147 -2.39 -9.53 -12.90
C VAL A 147 -1.02 -9.45 -13.56
N ASP A 148 -0.99 -9.04 -14.82
CA ASP A 148 0.23 -8.95 -15.63
C ASP A 148 1.00 -7.62 -15.46
N LYS A 149 0.50 -6.70 -14.63
CA LYS A 149 1.07 -5.38 -14.39
C LYS A 149 1.35 -5.15 -12.91
N ARG A 150 2.56 -4.70 -12.59
CA ARG A 150 2.97 -4.42 -11.22
C ARG A 150 2.42 -3.11 -10.64
N ASP A 151 2.04 -2.16 -11.49
CA ASP A 151 1.38 -0.91 -11.12
C ASP A 151 -0.10 -1.08 -10.81
N VAL A 152 -0.63 -2.30 -10.95
CA VAL A 152 -1.97 -2.68 -10.55
C VAL A 152 -1.90 -3.69 -9.41
N VAL A 153 -2.44 -3.31 -8.27
CA VAL A 153 -2.50 -4.15 -7.06
C VAL A 153 -3.81 -4.92 -7.04
N LEU A 154 -3.70 -6.24 -6.93
CA LEU A 154 -4.82 -7.12 -6.61
C LEU A 154 -4.98 -7.14 -5.09
N GLU A 155 -5.88 -6.30 -4.56
CA GLU A 155 -5.98 -6.00 -3.14
C GLU A 155 -6.88 -6.97 -2.39
N THR A 156 -8.05 -7.26 -2.96
CA THR A 156 -9.06 -8.10 -2.31
C THR A 156 -9.49 -9.23 -3.23
N VAL A 157 -9.55 -10.43 -2.69
CA VAL A 157 -10.24 -11.59 -3.27
C VAL A 157 -11.15 -12.18 -2.19
N LYS A 158 -12.44 -12.13 -2.39
CA LYS A 158 -13.42 -12.64 -1.42
C LYS A 158 -14.62 -13.27 -2.10
N LYS A 159 -15.35 -14.10 -1.38
CA LYS A 159 -16.67 -14.56 -1.81
C LYS A 159 -17.64 -13.38 -1.81
N ALA A 160 -18.50 -13.30 -2.83
CA ALA A 160 -19.55 -12.28 -2.89
C ALA A 160 -20.49 -12.38 -1.68
N GLU A 161 -21.03 -11.26 -1.18
CA GLU A 161 -21.92 -11.23 0.00
C GLU A 161 -23.20 -12.04 -0.22
N ASP A 162 -23.75 -12.03 -1.43
CA ASP A 162 -24.91 -12.86 -1.83
C ASP A 162 -24.54 -14.32 -2.10
N GLY A 163 -23.25 -14.66 -2.07
CA GLY A 163 -22.72 -15.99 -2.31
C GLY A 163 -22.56 -16.36 -3.77
N ASP A 164 -22.86 -15.47 -4.72
CA ASP A 164 -22.81 -15.71 -6.16
C ASP A 164 -21.53 -15.15 -6.77
N GLY A 165 -20.49 -15.95 -6.78
CA GLY A 165 -19.19 -15.64 -7.38
C GLY A 165 -18.13 -15.11 -6.41
N VAL A 166 -17.06 -14.62 -6.98
CA VAL A 166 -15.87 -14.07 -6.32
C VAL A 166 -15.75 -12.60 -6.64
N ILE A 167 -15.58 -11.79 -5.62
CA ILE A 167 -15.28 -10.36 -5.75
C ILE A 167 -13.78 -10.17 -5.78
N VAL A 168 -13.32 -9.43 -6.78
CA VAL A 168 -11.92 -9.06 -6.97
C VAL A 168 -11.83 -7.54 -6.99
N ARG A 169 -10.99 -6.96 -6.12
CA ARG A 169 -10.74 -5.52 -6.12
C ARG A 169 -9.31 -5.24 -6.53
N LEU A 170 -9.19 -4.32 -7.47
CA LEU A 170 -7.94 -3.88 -8.06
C LEU A 170 -7.81 -2.36 -7.90
N TYR A 171 -6.59 -1.85 -7.77
CA TYR A 171 -6.33 -0.43 -7.90
C TYR A 171 -4.98 -0.15 -8.57
N GLU A 172 -4.89 0.96 -9.27
CA GLU A 172 -3.65 1.45 -9.88
C GLU A 172 -2.89 2.32 -8.87
N VAL A 173 -1.56 2.17 -8.79
CA VAL A 173 -0.76 2.76 -7.71
C VAL A 173 0.34 3.72 -8.18
N GLU A 174 0.67 3.76 -9.46
CA GLU A 174 1.79 4.57 -9.99
C GLU A 174 1.37 5.87 -10.67
N ASN A 175 0.07 6.25 -10.61
CA ASN A 175 -0.51 7.40 -11.31
C ASN A 175 -0.46 7.27 -12.84
N ALA A 176 -0.72 6.08 -13.36
CA ALA A 176 -0.67 5.73 -14.77
C ALA A 176 -2.04 5.32 -15.33
N ARG A 177 -2.15 5.29 -16.67
CA ARG A 177 -3.26 4.65 -17.38
C ARG A 177 -2.77 3.31 -17.87
N THR A 178 -3.20 2.25 -17.21
CA THR A 178 -2.64 0.92 -17.43
C THR A 178 -3.67 0.00 -18.06
N LYS A 179 -3.25 -0.67 -19.14
CA LYS A 179 -3.95 -1.85 -19.63
C LYS A 179 -3.41 -3.05 -18.87
N VAL A 180 -4.28 -3.74 -18.19
CA VAL A 180 -3.96 -4.89 -17.36
C VAL A 180 -4.82 -6.08 -17.75
N THR A 181 -4.24 -7.27 -17.70
CA THR A 181 -4.95 -8.53 -17.85
C THR A 181 -5.06 -9.19 -16.48
N LEU A 182 -6.29 -9.44 -16.05
CA LEU A 182 -6.59 -10.28 -14.89
C LEU A 182 -6.75 -11.72 -15.36
N HIS A 183 -5.88 -12.61 -14.87
CA HIS A 183 -5.91 -14.04 -15.15
C HIS A 183 -6.56 -14.80 -14.01
N CYS A 184 -7.40 -15.78 -14.35
CA CYS A 184 -7.98 -16.72 -13.41
C CYS A 184 -7.51 -18.15 -13.75
N ALA A 185 -7.24 -18.96 -12.74
CA ALA A 185 -6.88 -20.37 -12.97
C ALA A 185 -8.00 -21.21 -13.55
N GLU A 186 -9.24 -20.78 -13.33
CA GLU A 186 -10.46 -21.42 -13.78
C GLU A 186 -11.08 -20.65 -14.95
N ALA A 187 -11.80 -21.35 -15.82
CA ALA A 187 -12.54 -20.71 -16.89
C ALA A 187 -13.63 -19.79 -16.32
N ILE A 188 -13.71 -18.58 -16.84
CA ILE A 188 -14.65 -17.56 -16.40
C ILE A 188 -15.95 -17.71 -17.19
N ALA A 189 -17.05 -18.00 -16.53
CA ALA A 189 -18.37 -18.05 -17.15
C ALA A 189 -18.95 -16.65 -17.41
N SER A 190 -18.74 -15.72 -16.47
CA SER A 190 -19.12 -14.32 -16.61
C SER A 190 -18.32 -13.41 -15.70
N ALA A 191 -18.18 -12.15 -16.10
CA ALA A 191 -17.62 -11.10 -15.27
C ALA A 191 -18.43 -9.81 -15.43
N GLU A 192 -18.64 -9.12 -14.33
CA GLU A 192 -19.32 -7.82 -14.31
C GLU A 192 -18.61 -6.86 -13.37
N GLU A 193 -18.67 -5.58 -13.65
CA GLU A 193 -18.17 -4.53 -12.76
C GLU A 193 -19.22 -4.21 -11.70
N THR A 194 -18.76 -3.96 -10.47
CA THR A 194 -19.62 -3.59 -9.35
C THR A 194 -19.07 -2.35 -8.64
N ASP A 195 -19.92 -1.69 -7.87
CA ASP A 195 -19.48 -0.72 -6.89
C ASP A 195 -18.82 -1.41 -5.66
N LEU A 196 -18.38 -0.61 -4.70
CA LEU A 196 -17.73 -1.12 -3.47
C LEU A 196 -18.69 -1.91 -2.56
N LEU A 197 -20.00 -1.75 -2.77
CA LEU A 197 -21.06 -2.49 -2.06
C LEU A 197 -21.56 -3.70 -2.86
N GLU A 198 -20.86 -4.05 -3.93
CA GLU A 198 -21.14 -5.19 -4.82
C GLU A 198 -22.41 -5.05 -5.66
N ASN A 199 -22.98 -3.84 -5.78
CA ASN A 199 -24.08 -3.60 -6.71
C ASN A 199 -23.53 -3.53 -8.14
N PRO A 200 -24.18 -4.21 -9.11
CA PRO A 200 -23.74 -4.18 -10.51
C PRO A 200 -23.71 -2.76 -11.07
N ILE A 201 -22.66 -2.44 -11.83
CA ILE A 201 -22.56 -1.23 -12.64
C ILE A 201 -22.86 -1.62 -14.10
N GLU A 202 -23.51 -0.73 -14.85
CA GLU A 202 -23.83 -1.00 -16.26
C GLU A 202 -22.57 -1.25 -17.09
N GLY A 203 -22.57 -2.33 -17.85
CA GLY A 203 -21.51 -2.74 -18.77
C GLY A 203 -20.96 -4.13 -18.42
N ALA A 204 -21.08 -5.06 -19.37
CA ALA A 204 -20.43 -6.35 -19.27
C ALA A 204 -18.95 -6.23 -19.57
N LEU A 205 -18.12 -6.91 -18.79
CA LEU A 205 -16.70 -7.05 -19.07
C LEU A 205 -16.48 -8.12 -20.15
N GLY A 206 -15.58 -7.84 -21.09
CA GLY A 206 -15.16 -8.83 -22.09
C GLY A 206 -14.34 -9.93 -21.42
N VAL A 207 -14.80 -11.17 -21.53
CA VAL A 207 -14.10 -12.34 -21.02
C VAL A 207 -13.58 -13.15 -22.22
N LYS A 208 -12.33 -13.55 -22.17
CA LYS A 208 -11.70 -14.50 -23.08
C LYS A 208 -11.20 -15.70 -22.29
N GLU A 209 -11.92 -16.80 -22.34
CA GLU A 209 -11.58 -18.01 -21.59
C GLU A 209 -11.44 -17.74 -20.09
N ASN A 210 -10.22 -17.50 -19.62
CA ASN A 210 -9.88 -17.25 -18.22
C ASN A 210 -9.23 -15.87 -18.00
N GLU A 211 -9.41 -14.95 -18.94
CA GLU A 211 -8.80 -13.61 -18.91
C GLU A 211 -9.84 -12.50 -19.02
N ILE A 212 -9.57 -11.41 -18.32
CA ILE A 212 -10.33 -10.16 -18.38
C ILE A 212 -9.34 -9.02 -18.66
N GLU A 213 -9.48 -8.38 -19.83
CA GLU A 213 -8.69 -7.18 -20.15
C GLU A 213 -9.38 -5.93 -19.62
N LEU A 214 -8.64 -5.12 -18.89
CA LEU A 214 -9.11 -3.89 -18.25
C LEU A 214 -8.22 -2.71 -18.62
N THR A 215 -8.78 -1.51 -18.63
CA THR A 215 -8.02 -0.27 -18.60
C THR A 215 -8.35 0.45 -17.30
N ILE A 216 -7.35 0.65 -16.45
CA ILE A 216 -7.47 1.30 -15.15
C ILE A 216 -6.84 2.70 -15.26
N LYS A 217 -7.53 3.70 -14.76
CA LYS A 217 -7.05 5.09 -14.72
C LYS A 217 -6.14 5.32 -13.50
N PRO A 218 -5.41 6.44 -13.46
CA PRO A 218 -4.60 6.80 -12.31
C PRO A 218 -5.40 6.74 -10.99
N TYR A 219 -4.91 5.95 -10.04
CA TYR A 219 -5.50 5.74 -8.71
C TYR A 219 -6.95 5.25 -8.74
N GLU A 220 -7.40 4.66 -9.85
CA GLU A 220 -8.75 4.11 -9.96
C GLU A 220 -8.84 2.78 -9.23
N ILE A 221 -9.90 2.63 -8.45
CA ILE A 221 -10.29 1.38 -7.81
C ILE A 221 -11.36 0.72 -8.68
N ARG A 222 -11.15 -0.55 -9.04
CA ARG A 222 -12.12 -1.36 -9.80
C ARG A 222 -12.52 -2.56 -8.97
N THR A 223 -13.81 -2.81 -8.87
CA THR A 223 -14.36 -4.01 -8.23
C THR A 223 -15.08 -4.85 -9.28
N ILE A 224 -14.72 -6.11 -9.36
CA ILE A 224 -15.19 -7.04 -10.39
C ILE A 224 -15.76 -8.27 -9.70
N ARG A 225 -16.95 -8.67 -10.11
CA ARG A 225 -17.52 -9.98 -9.76
C ARG A 225 -17.21 -10.97 -10.86
N ILE A 226 -16.61 -12.08 -10.51
CA ILE A 226 -16.29 -13.20 -11.40
C ILE A 226 -17.11 -14.42 -11.01
N ARG A 227 -17.73 -15.06 -12.00
CA ARG A 227 -18.34 -16.39 -11.85
C ARG A 227 -17.54 -17.36 -12.70
N THR A 228 -17.01 -18.41 -12.09
CA THR A 228 -16.26 -19.45 -12.78
C THR A 228 -17.23 -20.47 -13.41
N ALA A 229 -16.81 -21.10 -14.49
CA ALA A 229 -17.51 -22.23 -15.07
C ALA A 229 -17.38 -23.43 -14.13
N LYS A 230 -18.51 -24.13 -13.91
CA LYS A 230 -18.54 -25.34 -13.07
C LYS A 230 -18.01 -26.53 -13.85
#